data_26ab885cd75eb0945e2a5840c55e6a35
#
_entry.id   26ab885cd75eb0945e2a5840c55e6a35
#
_cell.length_a   1.000
_cell.length_b   1.000
_cell.length_c   1.000
_cell.angle_alpha   90.00
_cell.angle_beta   90.00
_cell.angle_gamma   90.00
#
_symmetry.space_group_name_H-M   'P 1'
#
loop_
_entity.id
_entity.type
_entity.pdbx_description
1 polymer ?
#
loop_
_entity_poly.entity_id
_entity_poly.type
_entity_poly.pdbx_seq_one_letter_code
_entity_poly.pdbx_strand_id
1 'polypeptide(L)'
;MILGLTLALAFGGPGARGQTNSVPSPIQAGSKTYRLTYTLTETDGGKRVGTQHFAMIVVSGRKTVLKQGNRVPLVTGSVSTSGGPQTQVQYLDIGLNIDASIEESADGVKLNTQVEQSSIAEEKSGLGTQDPIVRQAKLEGTSIVTAGKPLILGSMDIPGTARRLDIEVLIEHVVQ
;
A
#
# COMPACT_ATOMS: atom_id res chain seq x y z
N MET A 1 69.96 16.27 29.49
CA MET A 1 69.25 15.24 28.78
C MET A 1 67.76 15.48 29.04
N ILE A 2 67.08 16.23 28.16
CA ILE A 2 65.66 16.57 28.31
C ILE A 2 64.91 15.93 27.11
N LEU A 3 64.01 14.98 27.41
CA LEU A 3 63.25 14.23 26.43
C LEU A 3 61.96 15.01 26.19
N GLY A 4 61.81 15.57 24.99
CA GLY A 4 60.58 16.25 24.57
C GLY A 4 59.58 15.24 24.05
N LEU A 5 58.35 15.21 24.63
CA LEU A 5 57.20 14.41 24.21
C LEU A 5 56.29 15.28 23.32
N THR A 6 56.26 14.98 22.02
CA THR A 6 55.37 15.66 21.06
C THR A 6 54.03 14.92 21.00
N LEU A 7 52.95 15.57 21.43
CA LEU A 7 51.58 15.06 21.36
C LEU A 7 50.97 15.48 20.01
N ALA A 8 50.69 14.53 19.13
CA ALA A 8 49.97 14.77 17.87
C ALA A 8 48.44 14.61 18.07
N LEU A 9 47.71 15.72 17.97
CA LEU A 9 46.24 15.71 17.92
C LEU A 9 45.79 15.38 16.51
N ALA A 10 45.17 14.22 16.33
CA ALA A 10 44.46 13.87 15.11
C ALA A 10 43.03 14.42 15.17
N PHE A 11 42.70 15.42 14.33
CA PHE A 11 41.36 15.89 14.11
C PHE A 11 40.62 14.89 13.15
N GLY A 12 39.77 14.06 13.71
CA GLY A 12 38.82 13.24 12.95
C GLY A 12 37.67 14.12 12.46
N GLY A 13 37.60 14.40 11.15
CA GLY A 13 36.48 15.10 10.52
C GLY A 13 35.22 14.24 10.52
N PRO A 14 34.00 14.85 10.60
CA PRO A 14 32.74 14.10 10.51
C PRO A 14 32.56 13.58 9.09
N GLY A 15 32.55 12.25 8.94
CA GLY A 15 32.23 11.58 7.67
C GLY A 15 30.81 11.92 7.24
N ALA A 16 30.65 12.63 6.13
CA ALA A 16 29.39 12.84 5.46
C ALA A 16 28.83 11.46 5.05
N ARG A 17 27.76 11.01 5.69
CA ARG A 17 26.98 9.85 5.23
C ARG A 17 26.29 10.26 3.94
N GLY A 18 26.85 9.84 2.81
CA GLY A 18 26.21 9.94 1.51
C GLY A 18 24.88 9.20 1.56
N GLN A 19 23.79 9.91 1.31
CA GLN A 19 22.50 9.30 0.99
C GLN A 19 22.70 8.56 -0.34
N THR A 20 22.77 7.25 -0.29
CA THR A 20 22.67 6.41 -1.49
C THR A 20 21.26 6.52 -2.00
N ASN A 21 21.04 7.43 -2.97
CA ASN A 21 19.86 7.36 -3.83
C ASN A 21 19.89 5.98 -4.50
N SER A 22 19.01 5.09 -4.08
CA SER A 22 18.79 3.80 -4.74
C SER A 22 18.25 4.09 -6.14
N VAL A 23 19.13 4.11 -7.13
CA VAL A 23 18.74 4.14 -8.54
C VAL A 23 17.89 2.88 -8.79
N PRO A 24 16.68 3.01 -9.35
CA PRO A 24 15.87 1.84 -9.71
C PRO A 24 16.71 0.93 -10.60
N SER A 25 16.85 -0.34 -10.22
CA SER A 25 17.61 -1.30 -11.03
C SER A 25 17.03 -1.34 -12.45
N PRO A 26 17.85 -1.35 -13.52
CA PRO A 26 17.36 -1.43 -14.88
C PRO A 26 16.48 -2.67 -15.08
N ILE A 27 15.47 -2.57 -15.93
CA ILE A 27 14.63 -3.72 -16.34
C ILE A 27 15.57 -4.72 -17.02
N GLN A 28 15.65 -5.94 -16.49
CA GLN A 28 16.44 -6.99 -17.11
C GLN A 28 15.84 -7.32 -18.49
N ALA A 29 16.69 -7.40 -19.52
CA ALA A 29 16.27 -7.84 -20.84
C ALA A 29 15.66 -9.25 -20.73
N GLY A 30 14.38 -9.40 -21.14
CA GLY A 30 13.63 -10.65 -21.03
C GLY A 30 12.55 -10.67 -19.93
N SER A 31 12.39 -9.58 -19.14
CA SER A 31 11.30 -9.50 -18.16
C SER A 31 9.94 -9.56 -18.87
N LYS A 32 9.11 -10.53 -18.50
CA LYS A 32 7.75 -10.63 -19.04
C LYS A 32 6.82 -9.62 -18.40
N THR A 33 5.85 -9.18 -19.18
CA THR A 33 4.82 -8.24 -18.76
C THR A 33 3.49 -8.96 -18.62
N TYR A 34 2.77 -8.65 -17.55
CA TYR A 34 1.49 -9.27 -17.25
C TYR A 34 0.43 -8.19 -17.00
N ARG A 35 -0.80 -8.51 -17.38
CA ARG A 35 -1.98 -7.80 -16.92
C ARG A 35 -2.55 -8.54 -15.72
N LEU A 36 -2.74 -7.85 -14.61
CA LEU A 36 -3.49 -8.32 -13.45
C LEU A 36 -4.85 -7.66 -13.46
N THR A 37 -5.91 -8.45 -13.39
CA THR A 37 -7.28 -7.96 -13.21
C THR A 37 -7.79 -8.46 -11.87
N TYR A 38 -7.99 -7.55 -10.92
CA TYR A 38 -8.62 -7.81 -9.63
C TYR A 38 -10.12 -7.62 -9.76
N THR A 39 -10.88 -8.59 -9.25
CA THR A 39 -12.33 -8.51 -9.11
C THR A 39 -12.67 -8.51 -7.63
N LEU A 40 -13.22 -7.42 -7.15
CA LEU A 40 -13.69 -7.25 -5.77
C LEU A 40 -15.21 -7.37 -5.77
N THR A 41 -15.74 -8.41 -5.14
CA THR A 41 -17.18 -8.65 -5.04
C THR A 41 -17.64 -8.43 -3.61
N GLU A 42 -18.53 -7.48 -3.42
CA GLU A 42 -19.12 -7.17 -2.12
C GLU A 42 -20.47 -7.88 -1.97
N THR A 43 -20.66 -8.56 -0.84
CA THR A 43 -21.90 -9.24 -0.47
C THR A 43 -22.40 -8.67 0.86
N ASP A 44 -23.73 -8.64 1.04
CA ASP A 44 -24.41 -8.25 2.28
C ASP A 44 -25.43 -9.34 2.62
N GLY A 45 -25.28 -10.00 3.79
CA GLY A 45 -26.11 -11.13 4.17
C GLY A 45 -26.12 -12.27 3.15
N GLY A 46 -25.02 -12.47 2.40
CA GLY A 46 -24.88 -13.46 1.34
C GLY A 46 -25.43 -13.03 -0.03
N LYS A 47 -26.02 -11.84 -0.14
CA LYS A 47 -26.48 -11.27 -1.41
C LYS A 47 -25.42 -10.33 -1.98
N ARG A 48 -25.05 -10.52 -3.26
CA ARG A 48 -24.10 -9.63 -3.94
C ARG A 48 -24.71 -8.22 -4.10
N VAL A 49 -24.01 -7.22 -3.58
CA VAL A 49 -24.41 -5.80 -3.63
C VAL A 49 -23.57 -5.00 -4.61
N GLY A 50 -22.37 -5.46 -4.96
CA GLY A 50 -21.50 -4.78 -5.90
C GLY A 50 -20.37 -5.66 -6.42
N THR A 51 -19.82 -5.26 -7.57
CA THR A 51 -18.58 -5.82 -8.11
C THR A 51 -17.78 -4.69 -8.75
N GLN A 52 -16.49 -4.65 -8.46
CA GLN A 52 -15.56 -3.68 -9.00
C GLN A 52 -14.38 -4.42 -9.66
N HIS A 53 -13.90 -3.89 -10.77
CA HIS A 53 -12.77 -4.46 -11.51
C HIS A 53 -11.64 -3.44 -11.59
N PHE A 54 -10.44 -3.90 -11.30
CA PHE A 54 -9.22 -3.07 -11.34
C PHE A 54 -8.17 -3.79 -12.15
N ALA A 55 -7.66 -3.15 -13.18
CA ALA A 55 -6.62 -3.71 -14.02
C ALA A 55 -5.31 -2.91 -13.89
N MET A 56 -4.20 -3.60 -13.77
CA MET A 56 -2.86 -3.01 -13.76
C MET A 56 -1.89 -3.83 -14.59
N ILE A 57 -0.86 -3.17 -15.12
CA ILE A 57 0.25 -3.84 -15.80
C ILE A 57 1.40 -4.00 -14.82
N VAL A 58 1.93 -5.20 -14.73
CA VAL A 58 3.05 -5.55 -13.85
C VAL A 58 4.17 -6.19 -14.65
N VAL A 59 5.37 -5.71 -14.49
CA VAL A 59 6.60 -6.31 -15.06
C VAL A 59 7.18 -7.27 -14.02
N SER A 60 7.56 -8.48 -14.43
CA SER A 60 8.18 -9.47 -13.56
C SER A 60 9.40 -8.89 -12.82
N GLY A 61 9.49 -9.13 -11.52
CA GLY A 61 10.51 -8.57 -10.64
C GLY A 61 10.27 -7.11 -10.21
N ARG A 62 9.13 -6.49 -10.57
CA ARG A 62 8.79 -5.12 -10.19
C ARG A 62 7.50 -5.05 -9.38
N LYS A 63 7.48 -4.11 -8.45
CA LYS A 63 6.26 -3.77 -7.71
C LYS A 63 5.47 -2.71 -8.46
N THR A 64 4.15 -2.90 -8.54
CA THR A 64 3.19 -1.94 -9.08
C THR A 64 2.15 -1.65 -8.00
N VAL A 65 1.70 -0.40 -7.94
CA VAL A 65 0.71 0.07 -6.97
C VAL A 65 -0.45 0.72 -7.71
N LEU A 66 -1.67 0.37 -7.35
CA LEU A 66 -2.90 1.04 -7.76
C LEU A 66 -3.56 1.62 -6.52
N LYS A 67 -3.88 2.91 -6.57
CA LYS A 67 -4.62 3.60 -5.50
C LYS A 67 -5.84 4.28 -6.08
N GLN A 68 -6.98 4.08 -5.42
CA GLN A 68 -8.23 4.77 -5.72
C GLN A 68 -8.89 5.18 -4.42
N GLY A 69 -9.16 6.46 -4.25
CA GLY A 69 -9.75 6.93 -2.99
C GLY A 69 -9.90 8.43 -2.91
N ASN A 70 -10.26 8.86 -1.72
CA ASN A 70 -10.44 10.26 -1.36
C ASN A 70 -9.48 10.64 -0.23
N ARG A 71 -9.12 11.92 -0.17
CA ARG A 71 -8.42 12.53 0.96
C ARG A 71 -9.42 13.15 1.90
N VAL A 72 -9.39 12.72 3.15
CA VAL A 72 -10.26 13.26 4.19
C VAL A 72 -9.43 14.11 5.13
N PRO A 73 -9.78 15.40 5.33
CA PRO A 73 -9.12 16.24 6.31
C PRO A 73 -9.54 15.82 7.72
N LEU A 74 -8.56 15.59 8.58
CA LEU A 74 -8.74 15.37 10.02
C LEU A 74 -8.21 16.58 10.78
N VAL A 75 -9.00 17.12 11.69
CA VAL A 75 -8.54 18.16 12.61
C VAL A 75 -7.80 17.48 13.77
N THR A 76 -6.48 17.64 13.83
CA THR A 76 -5.63 16.99 14.85
C THR A 76 -5.35 17.88 16.06
N GLY A 77 -5.73 19.14 16.01
CA GLY A 77 -5.58 20.07 17.12
C GLY A 77 -5.92 21.51 16.76
N SER A 78 -6.07 22.34 17.77
CA SER A 78 -6.11 23.79 17.63
C SER A 78 -5.10 24.42 18.58
N VAL A 79 -4.26 25.29 18.07
CA VAL A 79 -3.29 26.06 18.86
C VAL A 79 -3.73 27.50 18.89
N SER A 80 -3.96 28.05 20.07
CA SER A 80 -4.23 29.48 20.25
C SER A 80 -2.91 30.25 20.26
N THR A 81 -2.70 31.06 19.24
CA THR A 81 -1.57 32.00 19.17
C THR A 81 -2.05 33.44 19.34
N SER A 82 -1.12 34.38 19.53
CA SER A 82 -1.42 35.81 19.58
C SER A 82 -2.14 36.37 18.33
N GLY A 83 -2.13 35.59 17.22
CA GLY A 83 -2.83 35.90 15.96
C GLY A 83 -4.20 35.22 15.81
N GLY A 84 -4.69 34.48 16.82
CA GLY A 84 -5.96 33.75 16.81
C GLY A 84 -5.78 32.21 16.81
N PRO A 85 -6.90 31.47 16.87
CA PRO A 85 -6.84 30.01 16.84
C PRO A 85 -6.40 29.50 15.47
N GLN A 86 -5.33 28.68 15.46
CA GLN A 86 -4.88 27.95 14.27
C GLN A 86 -5.27 26.49 14.37
N THR A 87 -5.98 25.99 13.37
CA THR A 87 -6.40 24.60 13.28
C THR A 87 -5.32 23.78 12.55
N GLN A 88 -4.86 22.71 13.18
CA GLN A 88 -3.98 21.74 12.52
C GLN A 88 -4.82 20.69 11.80
N VAL A 89 -4.55 20.50 10.52
CA VAL A 89 -5.25 19.54 9.68
C VAL A 89 -4.26 18.51 9.15
N GLN A 90 -4.56 17.24 9.38
CA GLN A 90 -3.87 16.10 8.75
C GLN A 90 -4.81 15.50 7.71
N TYR A 91 -4.26 15.06 6.57
CA TYR A 91 -5.05 14.38 5.55
C TYR A 91 -4.86 12.88 5.66
N LEU A 92 -5.97 12.15 5.65
CA LEU A 92 -6.00 10.69 5.60
C LEU A 92 -6.47 10.24 4.22
N ASP A 93 -5.71 9.37 3.57
CA ASP A 93 -6.13 8.73 2.33
C ASP A 93 -7.03 7.54 2.68
N ILE A 94 -8.26 7.52 2.15
CA ILE A 94 -9.24 6.43 2.31
C ILE A 94 -9.66 5.92 0.94
N GLY A 95 -9.97 4.62 0.86
CA GLY A 95 -10.36 3.95 -0.38
C GLY A 95 -9.66 2.62 -0.55
N LEU A 96 -9.36 2.28 -1.79
CA LEU A 96 -8.69 1.04 -2.18
C LEU A 96 -7.22 1.29 -2.49
N ASN A 97 -6.35 0.44 -1.96
CA ASN A 97 -4.94 0.34 -2.32
C ASN A 97 -4.62 -1.11 -2.69
N ILE A 98 -4.04 -1.34 -3.86
CA ILE A 98 -3.57 -2.65 -4.32
C ILE A 98 -2.09 -2.54 -4.62
N ASP A 99 -1.29 -3.30 -3.90
CA ASP A 99 0.13 -3.52 -4.17
C ASP A 99 0.30 -4.91 -4.80
N ALA A 100 1.05 -5.01 -5.88
CA ALA A 100 1.32 -6.27 -6.53
C ALA A 100 2.77 -6.35 -7.04
N SER A 101 3.39 -7.50 -6.85
CA SER A 101 4.63 -7.87 -7.54
C SER A 101 4.55 -9.34 -7.97
N ILE A 102 5.16 -9.64 -9.09
CA ILE A 102 5.17 -10.99 -9.64
C ILE A 102 6.59 -11.46 -9.91
N GLU A 103 6.78 -12.75 -9.75
CA GLU A 103 7.99 -13.47 -10.10
C GLU A 103 7.60 -14.72 -10.88
N GLU A 104 8.37 -15.07 -11.92
CA GLU A 104 8.15 -16.31 -12.65
C GLU A 104 8.65 -17.49 -11.81
N SER A 105 7.88 -18.59 -11.81
CA SER A 105 8.19 -19.83 -11.13
C SER A 105 7.99 -21.01 -12.10
N ALA A 106 8.60 -22.15 -11.80
CA ALA A 106 8.42 -23.38 -12.60
C ALA A 106 6.95 -23.84 -12.61
N ASP A 107 6.20 -23.58 -11.53
CA ASP A 107 4.82 -24.01 -11.33
C ASP A 107 3.77 -22.97 -11.74
N GLY A 108 4.21 -21.82 -12.29
CA GLY A 108 3.32 -20.72 -12.66
C GLY A 108 3.90 -19.35 -12.33
N VAL A 109 3.04 -18.39 -12.01
CA VAL A 109 3.44 -17.03 -11.63
C VAL A 109 3.24 -16.86 -10.14
N LYS A 110 4.33 -16.59 -9.40
CA LYS A 110 4.26 -16.24 -7.97
C LYS A 110 3.81 -14.79 -7.86
N LEU A 111 2.66 -14.58 -7.29
CA LEU A 111 2.07 -13.28 -7.00
C LEU A 111 2.23 -12.96 -5.52
N ASN A 112 2.91 -11.85 -5.21
CA ASN A 112 2.84 -11.23 -3.89
C ASN A 112 1.89 -10.05 -4.01
N THR A 113 0.84 -10.01 -3.20
CA THR A 113 -0.16 -8.96 -3.27
C THR A 113 -0.63 -8.51 -1.91
N GLN A 114 -0.99 -7.24 -1.81
CA GLN A 114 -1.68 -6.64 -0.69
C GLN A 114 -2.86 -5.86 -1.24
N VAL A 115 -4.05 -6.15 -0.73
CA VAL A 115 -5.28 -5.41 -1.03
C VAL A 115 -5.77 -4.81 0.28
N GLU A 116 -5.93 -3.51 0.32
CA GLU A 116 -6.38 -2.75 1.48
C GLU A 116 -7.55 -1.86 1.07
N GLN A 117 -8.65 -1.98 1.79
CA GLN A 117 -9.81 -1.13 1.65
C GLN A 117 -10.08 -0.39 2.94
N SER A 118 -10.18 0.93 2.86
CA SER A 118 -10.55 1.79 3.98
C SER A 118 -11.76 2.65 3.67
N SER A 119 -12.56 2.95 4.68
CA SER A 119 -13.75 3.79 4.58
C SER A 119 -14.00 4.54 5.88
N ILE A 120 -14.76 5.63 5.81
CA ILE A 120 -15.26 6.30 7.01
C ILE A 120 -16.52 5.58 7.49
N ALA A 121 -16.58 5.27 8.78
CA ALA A 121 -17.77 4.75 9.40
C ALA A 121 -18.84 5.86 9.54
N GLU A 122 -20.11 5.46 9.48
CA GLU A 122 -21.23 6.38 9.72
C GLU A 122 -21.37 6.73 11.21
N GLU A 123 -20.87 5.87 12.10
CA GLU A 123 -20.88 6.10 13.54
C GLU A 123 -19.89 7.22 13.91
N LYS A 124 -20.26 7.96 14.95
CA LYS A 124 -19.41 9.00 15.52
C LYS A 124 -18.45 8.40 16.55
N SER A 125 -17.21 8.86 16.56
CA SER A 125 -16.16 8.38 17.49
C SER A 125 -16.46 8.64 18.98
N GLY A 126 -17.40 9.51 19.31
CA GLY A 126 -17.67 9.95 20.68
C GLY A 126 -16.66 10.96 21.24
N LEU A 127 -15.54 11.19 20.56
CA LEU A 127 -14.50 12.16 20.94
C LEU A 127 -14.77 13.56 20.36
N GLY A 128 -15.71 13.68 19.43
CA GLY A 128 -16.10 14.93 18.77
C GLY A 128 -16.68 14.70 17.39
N THR A 129 -17.34 15.72 16.84
CA THR A 129 -17.94 15.64 15.50
C THR A 129 -16.91 15.65 14.36
N GLN A 130 -15.63 15.88 14.67
CA GLN A 130 -14.55 16.06 13.70
C GLN A 130 -13.59 14.87 13.62
N ASP A 131 -13.77 13.84 14.48
CA ASP A 131 -12.93 12.64 14.48
C ASP A 131 -13.69 11.44 13.90
N PRO A 132 -13.59 11.19 12.59
CA PRO A 132 -14.26 10.05 11.98
C PRO A 132 -13.61 8.74 12.42
N ILE A 133 -14.41 7.69 12.58
CA ILE A 133 -13.91 6.33 12.70
C ILE A 133 -13.53 5.85 11.32
N VAL A 134 -12.29 5.39 11.14
CA VAL A 134 -11.83 4.77 9.91
C VAL A 134 -11.89 3.26 10.06
N ARG A 135 -12.63 2.62 9.18
CA ARG A 135 -12.65 1.16 9.03
C ARG A 135 -11.66 0.75 7.97
N GLN A 136 -10.89 -0.27 8.26
CA GLN A 136 -9.87 -0.79 7.36
C GLN A 136 -9.96 -2.31 7.32
N ALA A 137 -9.93 -2.87 6.11
CA ALA A 137 -9.80 -4.28 5.85
C ALA A 137 -8.58 -4.49 4.95
N LYS A 138 -7.71 -5.44 5.31
CA LYS A 138 -6.45 -5.73 4.61
C LYS A 138 -6.29 -7.21 4.38
N LEU A 139 -5.98 -7.60 3.15
CA LEU A 139 -5.55 -8.95 2.77
C LEU A 139 -4.14 -8.84 2.19
N GLU A 140 -3.23 -9.65 2.70
CA GLU A 140 -1.84 -9.72 2.23
C GLU A 140 -1.40 -11.18 2.13
N GLY A 141 -0.74 -11.54 1.05
CA GLY A 141 -0.27 -12.90 0.87
C GLY A 141 0.52 -13.14 -0.39
N THR A 142 1.01 -14.37 -0.48
CA THR A 142 1.72 -14.90 -1.64
C THR A 142 0.95 -16.08 -2.20
N SER A 143 0.72 -16.11 -3.51
CA SER A 143 0.01 -17.18 -4.20
C SER A 143 0.73 -17.58 -5.47
N ILE A 144 0.60 -18.84 -5.87
CA ILE A 144 1.01 -19.31 -7.21
C ILE A 144 -0.24 -19.27 -8.10
N VAL A 145 -0.18 -18.49 -9.16
CA VAL A 145 -1.29 -18.26 -10.07
C VAL A 145 -0.96 -18.80 -11.44
N THR A 146 -1.91 -19.50 -12.05
CA THR A 146 -1.80 -19.95 -13.43
C THR A 146 -2.32 -18.86 -14.36
N ALA A 147 -1.53 -18.44 -15.35
CA ALA A 147 -1.97 -17.44 -16.32
C ALA A 147 -3.24 -17.91 -17.06
N GLY A 148 -4.17 -17.00 -17.23
CA GLY A 148 -5.47 -17.25 -17.87
C GLY A 148 -6.52 -17.93 -16.97
N LYS A 149 -6.20 -18.23 -15.70
CA LYS A 149 -7.17 -18.81 -14.74
C LYS A 149 -7.38 -17.87 -13.56
N PRO A 150 -8.63 -17.53 -13.24
CA PRO A 150 -8.92 -16.73 -12.06
C PRO A 150 -8.64 -17.52 -10.76
N LEU A 151 -8.14 -16.82 -9.75
CA LEU A 151 -7.88 -17.36 -8.41
C LEU A 151 -8.52 -16.46 -7.37
N ILE A 152 -9.32 -17.04 -6.48
CA ILE A 152 -9.82 -16.34 -5.28
C ILE A 152 -8.64 -16.25 -4.29
N LEU A 153 -8.19 -15.02 -4.02
CA LEU A 153 -7.10 -14.74 -3.09
C LEU A 153 -7.57 -14.86 -1.65
N GLY A 154 -8.81 -14.50 -1.38
CA GLY A 154 -9.41 -14.55 -0.06
C GLY A 154 -10.70 -13.77 0.03
N SER A 155 -11.26 -13.79 1.24
CA SER A 155 -12.47 -13.07 1.61
C SER A 155 -12.25 -12.36 2.94
N MET A 156 -12.81 -11.16 3.09
CA MET A 156 -12.72 -10.35 4.30
C MET A 156 -14.09 -9.85 4.71
N ASP A 157 -14.41 -9.94 5.99
CA ASP A 157 -15.58 -9.25 6.53
C ASP A 157 -15.24 -7.78 6.74
N ILE A 158 -16.13 -6.88 6.30
CA ILE A 158 -15.94 -5.44 6.51
C ILE A 158 -16.34 -5.10 7.95
N PRO A 159 -15.39 -4.65 8.79
CA PRO A 159 -15.63 -4.45 10.22
C PRO A 159 -16.87 -3.56 10.49
N GLY A 160 -17.70 -3.95 11.46
CA GLY A 160 -18.88 -3.21 11.87
C GLY A 160 -20.05 -3.25 10.87
N THR A 161 -20.04 -4.16 9.91
CA THR A 161 -21.12 -4.36 8.93
C THR A 161 -21.42 -5.84 8.77
N ALA A 162 -22.53 -6.19 8.10
CA ALA A 162 -22.82 -7.56 7.66
C ALA A 162 -22.22 -7.87 6.28
N ARG A 163 -21.32 -6.99 5.80
CA ARG A 163 -20.76 -7.08 4.46
C ARG A 163 -19.46 -7.86 4.43
N ARG A 164 -19.26 -8.55 3.33
CA ARG A 164 -18.07 -9.34 3.02
C ARG A 164 -17.52 -8.94 1.66
N LEU A 165 -16.22 -8.88 1.55
CA LEU A 165 -15.48 -8.61 0.32
C LEU A 165 -14.73 -9.86 -0.10
N ASP A 166 -15.07 -10.40 -1.27
CA ASP A 166 -14.34 -11.48 -1.92
C ASP A 166 -13.39 -10.87 -2.95
N ILE A 167 -12.15 -11.33 -2.96
CA ILE A 167 -11.08 -10.82 -3.83
C ILE A 167 -10.60 -11.93 -4.73
N GLU A 168 -10.75 -11.73 -6.04
CA GLU A 168 -10.27 -12.62 -7.08
C GLU A 168 -9.24 -11.90 -7.95
N VAL A 169 -8.26 -12.62 -8.48
CA VAL A 169 -7.27 -12.13 -9.43
C VAL A 169 -7.20 -13.02 -10.66
N LEU A 170 -7.12 -12.39 -11.83
CA LEU A 170 -6.78 -13.02 -13.11
C LEU A 170 -5.45 -12.44 -13.58
N ILE A 171 -4.51 -13.30 -13.97
CA ILE A 171 -3.21 -12.92 -14.56
C ILE A 171 -3.18 -13.33 -16.03
N GLU A 172 -2.83 -12.42 -16.92
CA GLU A 172 -2.70 -12.65 -18.35
C GLU A 172 -1.34 -12.15 -18.85
N HIS A 173 -0.71 -12.90 -19.78
CA HIS A 173 0.48 -12.42 -20.47
C HIS A 173 0.12 -11.26 -21.41
N VAL A 174 0.92 -10.20 -21.38
CA VAL A 174 0.86 -9.14 -22.38
C VAL A 174 1.92 -9.46 -23.44
N VAL A 175 1.45 -9.89 -24.61
CA VAL A 175 2.32 -10.11 -25.79
C VAL A 175 2.53 -8.75 -26.43
N GLN A 176 3.78 -8.33 -26.57
CA GLN A 176 4.18 -7.14 -27.33
C GLN A 176 4.49 -7.52 -28.76
#